data_ff8c93cf4613eedb2cdae928db6d81c9
#
_entry.id   ff8c93cf4613eedb2cdae928db6d81c9
#
_cell.length_a   1.000
_cell.length_b   1.000
_cell.length_c   1.000
_cell.angle_alpha   90.00
_cell.angle_beta   90.00
_cell.angle_gamma   90.00
#
_symmetry.space_group_name_H-M   'P 1'
#
loop_
_entity.id
_entity.type
_entity.pdbx_description
1 polymer ?
#
loop_
_entity_poly.entity_id
_entity_poly.type
_entity_poly.pdbx_seq_one_letter_code
_entity_poly.pdbx_strand_id
1 'polypeptide(L)'
;MEDDVDRSDTDDLPNSELWKVSDTWMSDYEQFDDTLLDVSRYGTSDPNSNFYNTALEVKVSIEDYPKLLRVIKSKKCAVILIIDLTDFPCSIWPDLKSVLHPFTPIFLVGNKVDLLPTDSPSFLENVKQCLLDSVIDVTGVKRENITHVQLMSAKTGYGIEHLINKLQYKWRHKGDVYLVGCTNVGKSSLFNTLLNSDYCKVQAIDLVQRATVSAWPGTTLNLLKFPILNPTDKKRRLRTVRLIKERFYRTQESHYKNYQFEMTKDMKFATLEEHVGKSFTRKSLKDARADPFSEVSHKAVSRKPVLDESRPEYKQSRWCYDTPGTIQADQILNLLTTDELSLTLPQEIITPRTFMFRPKETVFVAGMGRLDYLEGEYFIRCTLFASEHLPITMCRTTDADEVYDRLLGTSAFRVPIDDSERLKVWPKLKPKEIRQITGVNGEESVADVVLSSIGWIAITPLENESVSLRAWTPEGRGIYLRCPALLKKSVSLRGAKVRGTP
;
A
#
# COMPACT_ATOMS: atom_id res chain seq x y z
N MET A 1 -22.80 -67.15 -10.36
CA MET A 1 -23.57 -66.13 -11.01
C MET A 1 -23.10 -64.82 -10.32
N GLU A 2 -21.86 -64.35 -10.44
CA GLU A 2 -21.05 -63.92 -11.59
C GLU A 2 -21.84 -63.02 -12.50
N ASP A 3 -21.67 -61.77 -12.30
CA ASP A 3 -21.85 -60.73 -13.31
C ASP A 3 -20.67 -59.80 -13.26
N ASP A 4 -19.83 -59.91 -14.22
CA ASP A 4 -18.74 -59.07 -14.64
C ASP A 4 -19.24 -57.63 -14.89
N VAL A 5 -18.63 -56.63 -14.31
CA VAL A 5 -18.71 -55.25 -14.79
C VAL A 5 -17.34 -54.82 -15.28
N ASP A 6 -17.32 -54.69 -16.55
CA ASP A 6 -16.27 -54.25 -17.48
C ASP A 6 -15.59 -52.93 -16.99
N ARG A 7 -14.25 -52.96 -16.90
CA ARG A 7 -13.39 -51.82 -16.75
C ARG A 7 -12.69 -51.56 -18.07
N SER A 8 -13.13 -50.58 -18.78
CA SER A 8 -12.28 -49.90 -19.76
C SER A 8 -12.91 -48.59 -20.16
N ASP A 9 -12.27 -47.51 -19.77
CA ASP A 9 -11.92 -46.40 -20.69
C ASP A 9 -11.16 -45.35 -19.88
N THR A 10 -9.86 -45.55 -19.80
CA THR A 10 -8.90 -44.50 -19.53
C THR A 10 -8.63 -43.78 -20.83
N ASP A 11 -9.37 -42.71 -21.09
CA ASP A 11 -9.03 -41.81 -22.18
C ASP A 11 -7.74 -41.06 -21.85
N ASP A 12 -6.69 -41.41 -22.54
CA ASP A 12 -5.42 -40.72 -22.65
C ASP A 12 -5.63 -39.30 -23.18
N LEU A 13 -5.51 -38.33 -22.29
CA LEU A 13 -5.35 -36.92 -22.66
C LEU A 13 -3.92 -36.71 -23.18
N PRO A 14 -3.71 -36.16 -24.36
CA PRO A 14 -2.38 -35.98 -24.93
C PRO A 14 -1.62 -34.87 -24.15
N ASN A 15 -0.54 -35.27 -23.56
CA ASN A 15 0.29 -34.53 -22.61
C ASN A 15 1.31 -33.58 -23.28
N SER A 16 1.05 -33.05 -24.48
CA SER A 16 2.08 -32.27 -25.18
C SER A 16 1.67 -30.95 -25.85
N GLU A 17 0.42 -30.51 -25.72
CA GLU A 17 0.00 -29.23 -26.35
C GLU A 17 -0.42 -28.10 -25.43
N LEU A 18 -0.32 -28.27 -24.13
CA LEU A 18 -0.75 -27.24 -23.12
C LEU A 18 0.29 -26.17 -22.82
N TRP A 19 1.46 -26.17 -23.46
CA TRP A 19 2.58 -25.26 -23.11
C TRP A 19 2.95 -24.24 -24.21
N LYS A 20 2.12 -24.07 -25.22
CA LYS A 20 2.24 -22.91 -26.13
C LYS A 20 1.30 -21.81 -25.65
N VAL A 21 1.60 -21.23 -24.51
CA VAL A 21 1.13 -19.88 -24.17
C VAL A 21 1.86 -18.94 -25.12
N SER A 22 1.11 -18.27 -25.98
CA SER A 22 1.68 -17.32 -26.93
C SER A 22 2.39 -16.20 -26.20
N ASP A 23 3.63 -15.90 -26.57
CA ASP A 23 4.49 -14.84 -26.06
C ASP A 23 3.91 -13.42 -26.21
N THR A 24 2.70 -13.28 -26.75
CA THR A 24 2.08 -11.98 -27.04
C THR A 24 1.49 -11.25 -25.84
N TRP A 25 1.27 -11.90 -24.71
CA TRP A 25 0.76 -11.18 -23.52
C TRP A 25 1.82 -10.86 -22.48
N MET A 26 3.03 -11.39 -22.61
CA MET A 26 4.18 -10.88 -21.87
C MET A 26 4.65 -9.52 -22.42
N SER A 27 4.51 -9.25 -23.71
CA SER A 27 4.90 -7.99 -24.34
C SER A 27 4.05 -6.78 -23.89
N ASP A 28 2.79 -7.00 -23.54
CA ASP A 28 1.91 -5.92 -23.05
C ASP A 28 2.18 -5.55 -21.59
N TYR A 29 2.86 -6.42 -20.83
CA TYR A 29 3.25 -6.16 -19.44
C TYR A 29 4.62 -5.47 -19.36
N GLU A 30 5.54 -5.80 -20.24
CA GLU A 30 6.87 -5.17 -20.30
C GLU A 30 6.83 -3.74 -20.87
N GLN A 31 5.84 -3.38 -21.70
CA GLN A 31 5.68 -2.00 -22.19
C GLN A 31 5.11 -1.01 -21.17
N PHE A 32 4.65 -1.47 -19.99
CA PHE A 32 4.03 -0.59 -19.00
C PHE A 32 5.00 -0.11 -17.91
N ASP A 33 6.16 -0.73 -17.73
CA ASP A 33 6.99 -0.50 -16.53
C ASP A 33 8.27 0.32 -16.79
N ASP A 34 8.87 0.26 -17.96
CA ASP A 34 10.22 0.84 -18.16
C ASP A 34 10.25 2.28 -18.71
N THR A 35 9.16 2.79 -19.27
CA THR A 35 9.14 4.14 -19.86
C THR A 35 8.69 5.25 -18.91
N LEU A 36 8.17 4.91 -17.72
CA LEU A 36 7.72 5.88 -16.71
C LEU A 36 8.69 6.08 -15.54
N LEU A 37 9.76 5.30 -15.46
CA LEU A 37 10.78 5.39 -14.41
C LEU A 37 12.15 5.85 -14.93
N ASP A 38 12.26 6.29 -16.17
CA ASP A 38 13.49 6.92 -16.65
C ASP A 38 13.59 8.36 -16.16
N VAL A 39 13.81 8.50 -14.85
CA VAL A 39 14.10 9.79 -14.18
C VAL A 39 15.38 10.41 -14.72
N SER A 40 16.23 9.64 -15.42
CA SER A 40 17.49 10.11 -16.01
C SER A 40 17.28 11.04 -17.21
N ARG A 41 16.09 11.07 -17.83
CA ARG A 41 15.78 11.98 -18.95
C ARG A 41 15.31 13.37 -18.54
N TYR A 42 15.04 13.60 -17.25
CA TYR A 42 14.65 14.93 -16.74
C TYR A 42 15.74 15.63 -15.94
N GLY A 43 16.92 15.07 -15.88
CA GLY A 43 17.99 15.53 -15.01
C GLY A 43 19.26 16.04 -15.71
N THR A 44 19.17 16.84 -16.76
CA THR A 44 20.34 17.67 -17.15
C THR A 44 19.89 18.92 -17.86
N SER A 45 20.26 20.06 -17.26
CA SER A 45 20.27 21.42 -17.80
C SER A 45 19.09 22.30 -17.38
N ASP A 46 19.09 22.79 -16.19
CA ASP A 46 19.00 24.19 -15.84
C ASP A 46 18.95 24.39 -14.31
N PRO A 47 19.97 24.91 -13.62
CA PRO A 47 19.93 25.20 -12.21
C PRO A 47 18.99 26.36 -11.83
N ASN A 48 18.30 26.97 -12.81
CA ASN A 48 17.36 28.06 -12.62
C ASN A 48 15.91 27.75 -12.98
N SER A 49 15.53 26.49 -13.15
CA SER A 49 14.12 26.18 -13.39
C SER A 49 13.31 26.30 -12.09
N ASN A 50 12.48 27.33 -12.01
CA ASN A 50 11.45 27.55 -10.98
C ASN A 50 10.44 26.38 -10.84
N PHE A 51 10.65 25.25 -11.55
CA PHE A 51 9.77 24.10 -11.53
C PHE A 51 9.80 23.35 -10.19
N TYR A 52 10.95 23.31 -9.51
CA TYR A 52 11.07 22.68 -8.20
C TYR A 52 10.36 23.50 -7.10
N ASN A 53 10.35 24.82 -7.22
CA ASN A 53 9.65 25.68 -6.26
C ASN A 53 8.14 25.68 -6.48
N THR A 54 7.66 25.53 -7.72
CA THR A 54 6.21 25.49 -8.03
C THR A 54 5.54 24.19 -7.57
N ALA A 55 6.26 23.07 -7.56
CA ALA A 55 5.75 21.80 -7.03
C ALA A 55 5.64 21.80 -5.48
N LEU A 56 6.42 22.65 -4.80
CA LEU A 56 6.39 22.83 -3.35
C LEU A 56 5.22 23.70 -2.87
N GLU A 57 4.64 24.54 -3.74
CA GLU A 57 3.64 25.56 -3.35
C GLU A 57 2.19 25.04 -3.34
N VAL A 58 1.89 23.84 -3.85
CA VAL A 58 0.51 23.34 -3.90
C VAL A 58 0.32 22.15 -2.96
N LYS A 59 0.65 22.32 -1.69
CA LYS A 59 0.26 21.38 -0.63
C LYS A 59 -1.09 21.83 -0.10
N VAL A 60 -2.10 20.95 -0.19
CA VAL A 60 -3.34 21.16 0.56
C VAL A 60 -2.97 21.16 2.05
N SER A 61 -3.10 22.31 2.69
CA SER A 61 -2.75 22.43 4.11
C SER A 61 -3.66 21.54 4.97
N ILE A 62 -3.16 21.16 6.15
CA ILE A 62 -3.96 20.41 7.13
C ILE A 62 -5.26 21.16 7.45
N GLU A 63 -5.26 22.49 7.42
CA GLU A 63 -6.39 23.37 7.70
C GLU A 63 -7.44 23.43 6.57
N ASP A 64 -7.01 23.25 5.31
CA ASP A 64 -7.89 23.33 4.13
C ASP A 64 -8.54 22.00 3.80
N TYR A 65 -7.95 20.87 4.17
CA TYR A 65 -8.47 19.55 3.91
C TYR A 65 -9.88 19.32 4.48
N PRO A 66 -10.20 19.69 5.72
CA PRO A 66 -11.56 19.61 6.25
C PRO A 66 -12.56 20.44 5.46
N LYS A 67 -12.14 21.58 4.90
CA LYS A 67 -13.02 22.44 4.08
C LYS A 67 -13.41 21.75 2.77
N LEU A 68 -12.46 21.09 2.09
CA LEU A 68 -12.70 20.31 0.87
C LEU A 68 -13.63 19.12 1.13
N LEU A 69 -13.54 18.51 2.30
CA LEU A 69 -14.35 17.34 2.66
C LEU A 69 -15.71 17.68 3.30
N ARG A 70 -16.03 18.96 3.57
CA ARG A 70 -17.34 19.36 4.10
C ARG A 70 -18.50 18.85 3.26
N VAL A 71 -18.29 18.70 1.94
CA VAL A 71 -19.28 18.12 1.01
C VAL A 71 -19.67 16.70 1.40
N ILE A 72 -18.75 15.91 1.97
CA ILE A 72 -19.00 14.53 2.41
C ILE A 72 -20.03 14.51 3.55
N LYS A 73 -19.94 15.47 4.47
CA LYS A 73 -20.85 15.56 5.63
C LYS A 73 -22.30 15.88 5.25
N SER A 74 -22.49 16.63 4.16
CA SER A 74 -23.83 17.08 3.72
C SER A 74 -24.53 16.13 2.76
N LYS A 75 -23.79 15.19 2.14
CA LYS A 75 -24.33 14.28 1.12
C LYS A 75 -24.47 12.85 1.64
N LYS A 76 -25.45 12.14 1.08
CA LYS A 76 -25.56 10.69 1.28
C LYS A 76 -24.47 9.99 0.49
N CYS A 77 -23.43 9.53 1.18
CA CYS A 77 -22.26 8.92 0.59
C CYS A 77 -21.73 7.76 1.42
N ALA A 78 -20.84 6.97 0.83
CA ALA A 78 -19.97 6.04 1.53
C ALA A 78 -18.51 6.52 1.43
N VAL A 79 -17.72 6.20 2.42
CA VAL A 79 -16.30 6.52 2.46
C VAL A 79 -15.48 5.24 2.39
N ILE A 80 -14.52 5.20 1.48
CA ILE A 80 -13.44 4.22 1.49
C ILE A 80 -12.26 4.86 2.18
N LEU A 81 -12.03 4.48 3.44
CA LEU A 81 -10.89 4.94 4.22
C LEU A 81 -9.69 4.05 3.90
N ILE A 82 -8.66 4.62 3.29
CA ILE A 82 -7.46 3.90 2.85
C ILE A 82 -6.32 4.23 3.79
N ILE A 83 -5.67 3.18 4.30
CA ILE A 83 -4.55 3.27 5.24
C ILE A 83 -3.39 2.44 4.67
N ASP A 84 -2.18 2.94 4.85
CA ASP A 84 -0.96 2.24 4.50
C ASP A 84 -0.60 1.23 5.60
N LEU A 85 -0.57 -0.06 5.24
CA LEU A 85 -0.22 -1.12 6.19
C LEU A 85 1.24 -1.11 6.62
N THR A 86 2.09 -0.42 5.87
CA THR A 86 3.51 -0.30 6.22
C THR A 86 3.81 0.87 7.17
N ASP A 87 2.84 1.79 7.36
CA ASP A 87 3.03 3.04 8.13
C ASP A 87 1.82 3.38 9.04
N PHE A 88 1.12 2.40 9.60
CA PHE A 88 0.07 2.71 10.56
C PHE A 88 0.53 2.46 12.02
N PRO A 89 0.10 3.27 12.99
CA PRO A 89 -1.02 4.23 12.93
C PRO A 89 -0.69 5.60 12.31
N CYS A 90 0.55 5.91 11.93
CA CYS A 90 0.95 7.24 11.44
C CYS A 90 0.20 7.69 10.17
N SER A 91 -0.24 6.74 9.32
CA SER A 91 -1.04 7.00 8.13
C SER A 91 -2.56 7.08 8.38
N ILE A 92 -3.00 7.07 9.64
CA ILE A 92 -4.40 7.27 10.02
C ILE A 92 -4.64 8.74 10.31
N TRP A 93 -5.64 9.32 9.66
CA TRP A 93 -6.01 10.71 9.92
C TRP A 93 -6.93 10.81 11.16
N PRO A 94 -6.48 11.44 12.28
CA PRO A 94 -7.22 11.44 13.55
C PRO A 94 -8.53 12.22 13.47
N ASP A 95 -8.57 13.34 12.71
CA ASP A 95 -9.73 14.20 12.61
C ASP A 95 -10.83 13.73 11.66
N LEU A 96 -10.76 12.49 11.20
CA LEU A 96 -11.72 11.88 10.27
C LEU A 96 -13.17 12.09 10.72
N LYS A 97 -13.44 11.94 12.02
CA LYS A 97 -14.79 12.10 12.60
C LYS A 97 -15.38 13.50 12.39
N SER A 98 -14.56 14.52 12.28
CA SER A 98 -15.01 15.91 12.11
C SER A 98 -15.68 16.18 10.76
N VAL A 99 -15.27 15.44 9.72
CA VAL A 99 -15.75 15.59 8.33
C VAL A 99 -16.80 14.56 7.94
N LEU A 100 -17.05 13.54 8.76
CA LEU A 100 -18.05 12.53 8.49
C LEU A 100 -19.39 12.85 9.16
N HIS A 101 -20.48 12.44 8.52
CA HIS A 101 -21.78 12.37 9.19
C HIS A 101 -21.79 11.17 10.15
N PRO A 102 -22.45 11.24 11.33
CA PRO A 102 -22.46 10.15 12.32
C PRO A 102 -22.88 8.77 11.80
N PHE A 103 -23.62 8.71 10.72
CA PHE A 103 -24.11 7.47 10.10
C PHE A 103 -23.46 7.15 8.74
N THR A 104 -22.35 7.82 8.40
CA THR A 104 -21.65 7.54 7.15
C THR A 104 -21.02 6.14 7.20
N PRO A 105 -21.37 5.23 6.27
CA PRO A 105 -20.75 3.91 6.20
C PRO A 105 -19.31 4.02 5.70
N ILE A 106 -18.40 3.39 6.45
CA ILE A 106 -16.98 3.36 6.16
C ILE A 106 -16.60 1.96 5.68
N PHE A 107 -15.95 1.90 4.52
CA PHE A 107 -15.22 0.74 4.04
C PHE A 107 -13.75 0.96 4.37
N LEU A 108 -13.27 0.31 5.41
CA LEU A 108 -11.89 0.40 5.85
C LEU A 108 -11.02 -0.49 4.96
N VAL A 109 -9.99 0.10 4.40
CA VAL A 109 -9.07 -0.56 3.46
C VAL A 109 -7.63 -0.41 3.94
N GLY A 110 -6.99 -1.54 4.27
CA GLY A 110 -5.55 -1.63 4.44
C GLY A 110 -4.89 -1.91 3.10
N ASN A 111 -4.18 -0.94 2.57
CA ASN A 111 -3.46 -1.02 1.29
C ASN A 111 -2.00 -1.43 1.48
N LYS A 112 -1.35 -1.88 0.41
CA LYS A 112 0.04 -2.35 0.36
C LYS A 112 0.29 -3.65 1.13
N VAL A 113 -0.71 -4.53 1.20
CA VAL A 113 -0.56 -5.87 1.82
C VAL A 113 0.46 -6.75 1.10
N ASP A 114 0.73 -6.48 -0.17
CA ASP A 114 1.77 -7.10 -1.00
C ASP A 114 3.19 -6.91 -0.46
N LEU A 115 3.41 -5.86 0.33
CA LEU A 115 4.70 -5.56 0.95
C LEU A 115 4.92 -6.31 2.28
N LEU A 116 3.88 -6.91 2.85
CA LEU A 116 3.97 -7.59 4.13
C LEU A 116 4.33 -9.07 3.95
N PRO A 117 5.38 -9.57 4.63
CA PRO A 117 5.68 -11.00 4.62
C PRO A 117 4.64 -11.78 5.45
N THR A 118 4.30 -12.97 4.99
CA THR A 118 3.36 -13.87 5.66
C THR A 118 4.07 -14.64 6.78
N ASP A 119 3.70 -14.41 8.03
CA ASP A 119 4.30 -15.05 9.21
C ASP A 119 3.52 -16.30 9.70
N SER A 120 2.25 -16.37 9.39
CA SER A 120 1.36 -17.42 9.89
C SER A 120 0.13 -17.62 9.00
N PRO A 121 -0.59 -18.75 9.08
CA PRO A 121 -1.85 -18.95 8.35
C PRO A 121 -2.94 -17.95 8.70
N SER A 122 -2.93 -17.40 9.93
CA SER A 122 -3.88 -16.37 10.39
C SER A 122 -3.45 -14.93 10.13
N PHE A 123 -2.32 -14.73 9.41
CA PHE A 123 -1.73 -13.44 9.12
C PHE A 123 -2.75 -12.36 8.70
N LEU A 124 -3.54 -12.63 7.65
CA LEU A 124 -4.49 -11.65 7.13
C LEU A 124 -5.56 -11.25 8.15
N GLU A 125 -6.01 -12.19 8.99
CA GLU A 125 -7.02 -11.88 10.01
C GLU A 125 -6.42 -11.06 11.15
N ASN A 126 -5.20 -11.39 11.59
CA ASN A 126 -4.48 -10.61 12.60
C ASN A 126 -4.25 -9.16 12.13
N VAL A 127 -3.81 -8.98 10.88
CA VAL A 127 -3.59 -7.65 10.30
C VAL A 127 -4.90 -6.87 10.22
N LYS A 128 -6.02 -7.50 9.81
CA LYS A 128 -7.33 -6.84 9.79
C LYS A 128 -7.78 -6.38 11.17
N GLN A 129 -7.62 -7.23 12.19
CA GLN A 129 -8.02 -6.88 13.54
C GLN A 129 -7.17 -5.74 14.09
N CYS A 130 -5.85 -5.82 13.95
CA CYS A 130 -4.93 -4.79 14.37
C CYS A 130 -5.23 -3.43 13.68
N LEU A 131 -5.50 -3.44 12.38
CA LEU A 131 -5.90 -2.26 11.63
C LEU A 131 -7.21 -1.66 12.14
N LEU A 132 -8.21 -2.51 12.39
CA LEU A 132 -9.52 -2.09 12.88
C LEU A 132 -9.42 -1.41 14.24
N ASP A 133 -8.71 -2.03 15.18
CA ASP A 133 -8.53 -1.52 16.53
C ASP A 133 -7.76 -0.18 16.50
N SER A 134 -6.67 -0.11 15.73
CA SER A 134 -5.89 1.14 15.56
C SER A 134 -6.73 2.28 14.98
N VAL A 135 -7.63 2.00 14.03
CA VAL A 135 -8.51 3.04 13.46
C VAL A 135 -9.52 3.53 14.47
N ILE A 136 -10.13 2.64 15.24
CA ILE A 136 -11.10 3.01 16.27
C ILE A 136 -10.41 3.87 17.33
N ASP A 137 -9.23 3.47 17.79
CA ASP A 137 -8.48 4.16 18.84
C ASP A 137 -8.04 5.56 18.40
N VAL A 138 -7.48 5.69 17.19
CA VAL A 138 -6.96 6.98 16.70
C VAL A 138 -8.08 7.94 16.28
N THR A 139 -9.12 7.46 15.61
CA THR A 139 -10.15 8.35 15.05
C THR A 139 -11.37 8.53 15.94
N GLY A 140 -11.58 7.66 16.91
CA GLY A 140 -12.79 7.63 17.74
C GLY A 140 -14.08 7.35 16.94
N VAL A 141 -13.96 6.77 15.74
CA VAL A 141 -15.10 6.35 14.92
C VAL A 141 -15.77 5.13 15.55
N LYS A 142 -17.10 5.10 15.56
CA LYS A 142 -17.84 3.97 16.10
C LYS A 142 -17.64 2.72 15.24
N ARG A 143 -17.48 1.56 15.88
CA ARG A 143 -17.34 0.26 15.20
C ARG A 143 -18.50 -0.02 14.22
N GLU A 144 -19.70 0.42 14.55
CA GLU A 144 -20.92 0.24 13.74
C GLU A 144 -20.86 0.95 12.40
N ASN A 145 -20.13 2.06 12.29
CA ASN A 145 -19.95 2.78 11.05
C ASN A 145 -19.01 2.06 10.08
N ILE A 146 -18.14 1.18 10.61
CA ILE A 146 -17.22 0.39 9.79
C ILE A 146 -17.95 -0.81 9.22
N THR A 147 -18.47 -0.61 8.02
CA THR A 147 -19.30 -1.59 7.31
C THR A 147 -18.51 -2.80 6.84
N HIS A 148 -17.25 -2.60 6.49
CA HIS A 148 -16.36 -3.65 5.97
C HIS A 148 -14.90 -3.29 6.16
N VAL A 149 -14.07 -4.32 6.45
CA VAL A 149 -12.61 -4.20 6.50
C VAL A 149 -12.03 -5.09 5.41
N GLN A 150 -11.19 -4.53 4.55
CA GLN A 150 -10.54 -5.21 3.43
C GLN A 150 -9.05 -4.93 3.43
N LEU A 151 -8.24 -5.99 3.34
CA LEU A 151 -6.83 -5.86 2.99
C LEU A 151 -6.69 -5.98 1.47
N MET A 152 -5.88 -5.14 0.87
CA MET A 152 -5.68 -5.14 -0.56
C MET A 152 -4.32 -4.56 -0.94
N SER A 153 -3.96 -4.73 -2.22
CA SER A 153 -2.91 -3.97 -2.88
C SER A 153 -3.47 -3.30 -4.13
N ALA A 154 -3.35 -1.98 -4.21
CA ALA A 154 -3.70 -1.23 -5.40
C ALA A 154 -2.69 -1.46 -6.55
N LYS A 155 -1.46 -1.90 -6.22
CA LYS A 155 -0.38 -2.22 -7.16
C LYS A 155 -0.59 -3.59 -7.81
N THR A 156 -0.79 -4.63 -6.99
CA THR A 156 -0.89 -6.02 -7.46
C THR A 156 -2.32 -6.49 -7.74
N GLY A 157 -3.33 -5.66 -7.48
CA GLY A 157 -4.74 -6.00 -7.69
C GLY A 157 -5.36 -6.87 -6.59
N TYR A 158 -4.56 -7.39 -5.64
CA TYR A 158 -5.04 -8.26 -4.58
C TYR A 158 -6.18 -7.64 -3.79
N GLY A 159 -7.26 -8.37 -3.58
CA GLY A 159 -8.43 -7.97 -2.78
C GLY A 159 -9.35 -6.94 -3.42
N ILE A 160 -9.03 -6.35 -4.58
CA ILE A 160 -9.83 -5.29 -5.22
C ILE A 160 -11.16 -5.82 -5.74
N GLU A 161 -11.18 -6.98 -6.39
CA GLU A 161 -12.43 -7.60 -6.86
C GLU A 161 -13.38 -7.89 -5.69
N HIS A 162 -12.83 -8.27 -4.53
CA HIS A 162 -13.62 -8.48 -3.32
C HIS A 162 -14.18 -7.16 -2.78
N LEU A 163 -13.39 -6.07 -2.76
CA LEU A 163 -13.85 -4.73 -2.39
C LEU A 163 -15.00 -4.28 -3.29
N ILE A 164 -14.88 -4.44 -4.61
CA ILE A 164 -15.94 -4.09 -5.57
C ILE A 164 -17.23 -4.88 -5.27
N ASN A 165 -17.13 -6.20 -5.01
CA ASN A 165 -18.27 -7.01 -4.65
C ASN A 165 -18.95 -6.51 -3.37
N LYS A 166 -18.17 -6.13 -2.34
CA LYS A 166 -18.71 -5.60 -1.08
C LYS A 166 -19.36 -4.22 -1.25
N LEU A 167 -18.78 -3.34 -2.06
CA LEU A 167 -19.38 -2.06 -2.40
C LEU A 167 -20.72 -2.25 -3.13
N GLN A 168 -20.76 -3.12 -4.15
CA GLN A 168 -21.98 -3.42 -4.89
C GLN A 168 -23.06 -4.10 -4.03
N TYR A 169 -22.69 -4.94 -3.07
CA TYR A 169 -23.63 -5.67 -2.22
C TYR A 169 -24.13 -4.85 -1.02
N LYS A 170 -23.21 -4.20 -0.28
CA LYS A 170 -23.53 -3.49 0.98
C LYS A 170 -24.00 -2.06 0.73
N TRP A 171 -23.33 -1.32 -0.16
CA TRP A 171 -23.70 0.07 -0.48
C TRP A 171 -24.82 0.17 -1.52
N ARG A 172 -24.87 -0.74 -2.49
CA ARG A 172 -25.95 -0.87 -3.48
C ARG A 172 -26.25 0.43 -4.23
N HIS A 173 -25.25 1.19 -4.61
CA HIS A 173 -25.42 2.42 -5.41
C HIS A 173 -26.34 3.48 -4.77
N LYS A 174 -26.40 3.54 -3.42
CA LYS A 174 -27.28 4.44 -2.69
C LYS A 174 -26.85 5.90 -2.74
N GLY A 175 -25.61 6.20 -3.04
CA GLY A 175 -25.02 7.53 -3.10
C GLY A 175 -23.61 7.48 -3.67
N ASP A 176 -22.91 8.59 -3.59
CA ASP A 176 -21.54 8.73 -4.04
C ASP A 176 -20.56 7.99 -3.13
N VAL A 177 -19.33 7.78 -3.61
CA VAL A 177 -18.25 7.12 -2.89
C VAL A 177 -17.02 8.02 -2.90
N TYR A 178 -16.41 8.25 -1.76
CA TYR A 178 -15.21 9.08 -1.60
C TYR A 178 -14.03 8.24 -1.12
N LEU A 179 -12.88 8.36 -1.80
CA LEU A 179 -11.62 7.79 -1.35
C LEU A 179 -10.95 8.78 -0.40
N VAL A 180 -10.77 8.42 0.86
CA VAL A 180 -10.24 9.28 1.91
C VAL A 180 -9.03 8.62 2.56
N GLY A 181 -8.03 9.40 2.96
CA GLY A 181 -6.82 8.93 3.66
C GLY A 181 -5.65 9.90 3.50
N CYS A 182 -4.59 9.64 4.22
CA CYS A 182 -3.37 10.44 4.20
C CYS A 182 -2.66 10.42 2.82
N THR A 183 -1.63 11.24 2.69
CA THR A 183 -0.77 11.18 1.49
C THR A 183 -0.08 9.82 1.39
N ASN A 184 0.20 9.38 0.19
CA ASN A 184 0.97 8.16 -0.12
C ASN A 184 0.35 6.82 0.31
N VAL A 185 -0.90 6.79 0.80
CA VAL A 185 -1.59 5.54 1.15
C VAL A 185 -2.11 4.77 -0.08
N GLY A 186 -2.01 5.34 -1.30
CA GLY A 186 -2.40 4.71 -2.55
C GLY A 186 -3.83 4.98 -3.01
N LYS A 187 -4.45 6.13 -2.62
CA LYS A 187 -5.78 6.55 -3.09
C LYS A 187 -5.87 6.63 -4.61
N SER A 188 -4.96 7.37 -5.24
CA SER A 188 -4.92 7.57 -6.69
C SER A 188 -4.65 6.27 -7.45
N SER A 189 -3.82 5.39 -6.90
CA SER A 189 -3.61 4.05 -7.46
C SER A 189 -4.90 3.23 -7.43
N LEU A 190 -5.61 3.21 -6.29
CA LEU A 190 -6.91 2.54 -6.18
C LEU A 190 -7.95 3.16 -7.12
N PHE A 191 -8.01 4.50 -7.22
CA PHE A 191 -8.88 5.20 -8.14
C PHE A 191 -8.66 4.73 -9.58
N ASN A 192 -7.41 4.71 -10.04
CA ASN A 192 -7.06 4.26 -11.39
C ASN A 192 -7.42 2.79 -11.62
N THR A 193 -7.23 1.93 -10.62
CA THR A 193 -7.59 0.51 -10.73
C THR A 193 -9.11 0.32 -10.76
N LEU A 194 -9.87 1.04 -9.93
CA LEU A 194 -11.33 1.02 -9.96
C LEU A 194 -11.88 1.60 -11.27
N LEU A 195 -11.28 2.66 -11.81
CA LEU A 195 -11.61 3.24 -13.12
C LEU A 195 -11.46 2.18 -14.24
N ASN A 196 -10.42 1.36 -14.16
CA ASN A 196 -10.13 0.31 -15.13
C ASN A 196 -10.87 -1.02 -14.88
N SER A 197 -11.74 -1.11 -13.88
CA SER A 197 -12.48 -2.31 -13.47
C SER A 197 -13.95 -2.30 -13.88
N ASP A 198 -14.68 -3.34 -13.49
CA ASP A 198 -16.15 -3.42 -13.62
C ASP A 198 -16.90 -2.44 -12.69
N TYR A 199 -16.20 -1.63 -11.90
CA TYR A 199 -16.82 -0.64 -11.03
C TYR A 199 -17.16 0.65 -11.76
N CYS A 200 -16.43 0.99 -12.82
CA CYS A 200 -16.66 2.15 -13.67
C CYS A 200 -17.61 1.83 -14.82
N LYS A 201 -18.40 2.83 -15.28
CA LYS A 201 -19.16 2.72 -16.53
C LYS A 201 -18.21 2.66 -17.73
N VAL A 202 -18.37 1.65 -18.58
CA VAL A 202 -17.49 1.37 -19.73
C VAL A 202 -17.33 2.58 -20.66
N GLN A 203 -18.40 3.36 -20.85
CA GLN A 203 -18.41 4.53 -21.73
C GLN A 203 -17.54 5.69 -21.20
N ALA A 204 -17.25 5.69 -19.91
CA ALA A 204 -16.51 6.78 -19.25
C ALA A 204 -15.00 6.50 -19.13
N ILE A 205 -14.55 5.27 -19.28
CA ILE A 205 -13.16 4.87 -19.02
C ILE A 205 -12.15 5.70 -19.82
N ASP A 206 -12.44 5.94 -21.10
CA ASP A 206 -11.55 6.69 -22.00
C ASP A 206 -11.72 8.21 -21.89
N LEU A 207 -12.77 8.67 -21.19
CA LEU A 207 -13.15 10.08 -21.06
C LEU A 207 -12.67 10.70 -19.74
N VAL A 208 -12.40 9.86 -18.72
CA VAL A 208 -11.98 10.29 -17.39
C VAL A 208 -10.46 10.42 -17.35
N GLN A 209 -10.00 11.54 -16.81
CA GLN A 209 -8.57 11.74 -16.54
C GLN A 209 -8.12 10.77 -15.45
N ARG A 210 -7.00 10.10 -15.68
CA ARG A 210 -6.37 9.26 -14.65
C ARG A 210 -5.75 10.13 -13.57
N ALA A 211 -5.79 9.65 -12.34
CA ALA A 211 -5.10 10.29 -11.24
C ALA A 211 -3.58 10.11 -11.39
N THR A 212 -2.83 11.16 -11.11
CA THR A 212 -1.36 11.09 -11.06
C THR A 212 -0.93 10.23 -9.87
N VAL A 213 -0.09 9.25 -10.11
CA VAL A 213 0.51 8.41 -9.07
C VAL A 213 1.97 8.81 -8.93
N SER A 214 2.38 9.18 -7.72
CA SER A 214 3.76 9.59 -7.43
C SER A 214 4.10 9.21 -5.98
N ALA A 215 5.38 8.91 -5.72
CA ALA A 215 5.90 8.76 -4.37
C ALA A 215 5.92 10.10 -3.61
N TRP A 216 5.92 11.22 -4.33
CA TRP A 216 5.89 12.56 -3.75
C TRP A 216 4.52 12.87 -3.13
N PRO A 217 4.46 13.29 -1.86
CA PRO A 217 3.20 13.58 -1.18
C PRO A 217 2.51 14.83 -1.78
N GLY A 218 1.16 14.75 -1.92
CA GLY A 218 0.34 15.89 -2.29
C GLY A 218 0.17 16.16 -3.80
N THR A 219 0.42 15.17 -4.67
CA THR A 219 0.31 15.35 -6.13
C THR A 219 -1.12 15.45 -6.67
N THR A 220 -2.12 14.98 -5.92
CA THR A 220 -3.53 15.07 -6.32
C THR A 220 -4.12 16.40 -5.85
N LEU A 221 -4.25 17.36 -6.76
CA LEU A 221 -4.73 18.71 -6.47
C LEU A 221 -6.24 18.87 -6.66
N ASN A 222 -6.81 18.11 -7.58
CA ASN A 222 -8.21 18.23 -7.99
C ASN A 222 -9.01 17.00 -7.55
N LEU A 223 -10.29 17.25 -7.29
CA LEU A 223 -11.26 16.19 -7.02
C LEU A 223 -11.61 15.45 -8.31
N LEU A 224 -10.87 14.39 -8.62
CA LEU A 224 -11.14 13.55 -9.78
C LEU A 224 -12.34 12.65 -9.50
N LYS A 225 -13.13 12.33 -10.54
CA LYS A 225 -14.31 11.47 -10.39
C LYS A 225 -14.60 10.63 -11.62
N PHE A 226 -15.20 9.47 -11.40
CA PHE A 226 -15.77 8.65 -12.46
C PHE A 226 -17.16 8.12 -12.09
N PRO A 227 -18.05 7.87 -13.09
CA PRO A 227 -19.39 7.37 -12.84
C PRO A 227 -19.36 5.88 -12.50
N ILE A 228 -19.96 5.53 -11.37
CA ILE A 228 -20.06 4.15 -10.88
C ILE A 228 -21.07 3.36 -11.74
N LEU A 229 -20.70 2.14 -12.11
CA LEU A 229 -21.60 1.21 -12.78
C LEU A 229 -22.62 0.63 -11.79
N ASN A 230 -23.91 0.79 -12.10
CA ASN A 230 -24.96 0.02 -11.44
C ASN A 230 -25.27 -1.23 -12.28
N PRO A 231 -24.76 -2.43 -11.91
CA PRO A 231 -24.88 -3.58 -12.78
C PRO A 231 -26.30 -4.17 -12.75
N THR A 232 -26.85 -4.46 -13.93
CA THR A 232 -28.06 -5.29 -14.08
C THR A 232 -27.76 -6.75 -13.67
N ASP A 233 -28.79 -7.56 -13.43
CA ASP A 233 -28.63 -8.96 -13.04
C ASP A 233 -27.87 -9.78 -14.10
N LYS A 234 -28.09 -9.49 -15.38
CA LYS A 234 -27.31 -10.09 -16.47
C LYS A 234 -25.83 -9.76 -16.35
N LYS A 235 -25.49 -8.50 -16.08
CA LYS A 235 -24.09 -8.08 -15.89
C LYS A 235 -23.49 -8.71 -14.63
N ARG A 236 -24.25 -8.83 -13.55
CA ARG A 236 -23.79 -9.52 -12.32
C ARG A 236 -23.44 -10.98 -12.61
N ARG A 237 -24.30 -11.70 -13.34
CA ARG A 237 -24.03 -13.09 -13.74
C ARG A 237 -22.76 -13.22 -14.59
N LEU A 238 -22.61 -12.36 -15.62
CA LEU A 238 -21.40 -12.37 -16.45
C LEU A 238 -20.13 -12.14 -15.64
N ARG A 239 -20.15 -11.16 -14.72
CA ARG A 239 -19.04 -10.92 -13.79
C ARG A 239 -18.77 -12.13 -12.90
N THR A 240 -19.80 -12.77 -12.35
CA THR A 240 -19.66 -13.98 -11.53
C THR A 240 -18.98 -15.10 -12.30
N VAL A 241 -19.39 -15.34 -13.54
CA VAL A 241 -18.77 -16.37 -14.41
C VAL A 241 -17.28 -16.06 -14.63
N ARG A 242 -16.93 -14.79 -14.91
CA ARG A 242 -15.52 -14.38 -15.03
C ARG A 242 -14.74 -14.68 -13.74
N LEU A 243 -15.25 -14.22 -12.58
CA LEU A 243 -14.57 -14.41 -11.30
C LEU A 243 -14.37 -15.88 -10.94
N ILE A 244 -15.31 -16.77 -11.29
CA ILE A 244 -15.16 -18.22 -11.10
C ILE A 244 -14.00 -18.77 -11.95
N LYS A 245 -13.94 -18.38 -13.22
CA LYS A 245 -12.83 -18.78 -14.11
C LYS A 245 -11.48 -18.28 -13.60
N GLU A 246 -11.40 -16.99 -13.25
CA GLU A 246 -10.19 -16.38 -12.71
C GLU A 246 -9.74 -17.02 -11.38
N ARG A 247 -10.69 -17.44 -10.55
CA ARG A 247 -10.36 -18.17 -9.31
C ARG A 247 -9.63 -19.49 -9.60
N PHE A 248 -10.04 -20.20 -10.63
CA PHE A 248 -9.39 -21.44 -11.03
C PHE A 248 -7.93 -21.19 -11.46
N TYR A 249 -7.70 -20.23 -12.35
CA TYR A 249 -6.34 -19.86 -12.77
C TYR A 249 -5.47 -19.38 -11.60
N ARG A 250 -6.02 -18.52 -10.76
CA ARG A 250 -5.33 -18.04 -9.56
C ARG A 250 -4.90 -19.17 -8.61
N THR A 251 -5.71 -20.20 -8.46
CA THR A 251 -5.32 -21.36 -7.64
C THR A 251 -4.10 -22.06 -8.23
N GLN A 252 -4.05 -22.23 -9.56
CA GLN A 252 -2.90 -22.83 -10.23
C GLN A 252 -1.65 -21.95 -10.11
N GLU A 253 -1.77 -20.66 -10.32
CA GLU A 253 -0.67 -19.69 -10.14
C GLU A 253 -0.15 -19.69 -8.70
N SER A 254 -1.04 -19.73 -7.70
CA SER A 254 -0.65 -19.81 -6.28
C SER A 254 0.15 -21.08 -5.98
N HIS A 255 -0.26 -22.24 -6.53
CA HIS A 255 0.51 -23.48 -6.37
C HIS A 255 1.89 -23.37 -7.01
N TYR A 256 1.98 -22.81 -8.21
CA TYR A 256 3.25 -22.59 -8.88
C TYR A 256 4.18 -21.63 -8.10
N LYS A 257 3.66 -20.50 -7.62
CA LYS A 257 4.40 -19.54 -6.77
C LYS A 257 4.90 -20.17 -5.49
N ASN A 258 4.05 -20.93 -4.80
CA ASN A 258 4.45 -21.65 -3.58
C ASN A 258 5.58 -22.64 -3.86
N TYR A 259 5.49 -23.40 -4.95
CA TYR A 259 6.54 -24.31 -5.36
C TYR A 259 7.86 -23.56 -5.66
N GLN A 260 7.79 -22.45 -6.40
CA GLN A 260 8.99 -21.63 -6.68
C GLN A 260 9.58 -21.02 -5.38
N PHE A 261 8.73 -20.57 -4.46
CA PHE A 261 9.17 -20.07 -3.16
C PHE A 261 9.88 -21.16 -2.33
N GLU A 262 9.35 -22.39 -2.32
CA GLU A 262 9.99 -23.50 -1.63
C GLU A 262 11.35 -23.85 -2.21
N MET A 263 11.51 -23.79 -3.52
CA MET A 263 12.74 -24.12 -4.22
C MET A 263 13.81 -23.02 -4.13
N THR A 264 13.40 -21.77 -4.33
CA THR A 264 14.35 -20.63 -4.44
C THR A 264 14.52 -19.86 -3.16
N LYS A 265 13.53 -19.91 -2.23
CA LYS A 265 13.41 -19.05 -1.04
C LYS A 265 13.40 -17.55 -1.35
N ASP A 266 13.10 -17.19 -2.61
CA ASP A 266 13.01 -15.80 -3.02
C ASP A 266 11.64 -15.24 -2.62
N MET A 267 11.67 -14.17 -1.81
CA MET A 267 10.48 -13.55 -1.22
C MET A 267 9.51 -12.98 -2.27
N LYS A 268 9.96 -12.66 -3.49
CA LYS A 268 9.08 -12.18 -4.56
C LYS A 268 7.94 -13.16 -4.88
N PHE A 269 8.17 -14.48 -4.73
CA PHE A 269 7.12 -15.49 -4.94
C PHE A 269 6.11 -15.56 -3.79
N ALA A 270 6.37 -14.95 -2.64
CA ALA A 270 5.43 -14.86 -1.52
C ALA A 270 4.49 -13.64 -1.61
N THR A 271 4.67 -12.77 -2.61
CA THR A 271 3.85 -11.57 -2.80
C THR A 271 2.40 -11.92 -3.13
N LEU A 272 1.46 -11.21 -2.48
CA LEU A 272 0.03 -11.37 -2.73
C LEU A 272 -0.40 -10.59 -3.97
N GLU A 273 -0.91 -11.30 -4.97
CA GLU A 273 -1.35 -10.73 -6.26
C GLU A 273 -2.69 -11.29 -6.69
N GLU A 274 -3.48 -10.48 -7.40
CA GLU A 274 -4.74 -10.89 -8.05
C GLU A 274 -4.96 -10.07 -9.31
N HIS A 275 -5.65 -10.66 -10.29
CA HIS A 275 -6.00 -9.96 -11.52
C HIS A 275 -7.29 -9.15 -11.33
N VAL A 276 -7.25 -7.88 -11.72
CA VAL A 276 -8.44 -7.02 -11.80
C VAL A 276 -8.91 -6.97 -13.24
N GLY A 277 -10.00 -7.66 -13.53
CA GLY A 277 -10.48 -7.83 -14.91
C GLY A 277 -11.66 -6.95 -15.28
N LYS A 278 -11.98 -6.90 -16.58
CA LYS A 278 -13.18 -6.29 -17.16
C LYS A 278 -14.08 -7.35 -17.74
N SER A 279 -15.31 -7.47 -17.22
CA SER A 279 -16.36 -8.33 -17.78
C SER A 279 -17.09 -7.66 -18.94
N PHE A 280 -16.98 -6.33 -19.04
CA PHE A 280 -17.70 -5.54 -20.01
C PHE A 280 -16.72 -4.72 -20.84
N THR A 281 -16.65 -5.00 -22.13
CA THR A 281 -15.89 -4.23 -23.11
C THR A 281 -16.85 -3.51 -24.06
N ARG A 282 -16.48 -2.32 -24.49
CA ARG A 282 -17.17 -1.65 -25.58
C ARG A 282 -16.78 -2.39 -26.86
N LYS A 283 -17.72 -3.02 -27.57
CA LYS A 283 -17.45 -3.52 -28.92
C LYS A 283 -16.97 -2.32 -29.72
N SER A 284 -15.74 -2.32 -30.17
CA SER A 284 -15.22 -1.28 -31.03
C SER A 284 -16.08 -1.27 -32.30
N LEU A 285 -16.66 -0.12 -32.63
CA LEU A 285 -17.32 0.09 -33.92
C LEU A 285 -16.31 -0.04 -35.09
N LYS A 286 -15.01 -0.09 -34.78
CA LYS A 286 -13.93 -0.29 -35.75
C LYS A 286 -13.87 -1.72 -36.28
N ASP A 287 -14.27 -2.71 -35.48
CA ASP A 287 -14.26 -4.12 -35.91
C ASP A 287 -15.41 -4.48 -36.88
N ALA A 288 -16.42 -3.59 -36.97
CA ALA A 288 -17.57 -3.82 -37.86
C ALA A 288 -17.44 -3.17 -39.25
N ARG A 289 -16.42 -2.34 -39.47
CA ARG A 289 -16.20 -1.63 -40.75
C ARG A 289 -14.72 -1.31 -40.96
N ALA A 290 -13.86 -2.31 -40.91
CA ALA A 290 -12.55 -2.21 -41.50
C ALA A 290 -12.70 -2.53 -42.97
N ASP A 291 -13.07 -1.56 -43.76
CA ASP A 291 -12.88 -1.61 -45.20
C ASP A 291 -11.37 -1.47 -45.44
N PRO A 292 -10.69 -2.51 -46.03
CA PRO A 292 -9.26 -2.47 -46.25
C PRO A 292 -8.80 -1.35 -47.21
N PHE A 293 -9.73 -0.70 -47.90
CA PHE A 293 -9.48 0.32 -48.91
C PHE A 293 -9.92 1.71 -48.54
N SER A 294 -10.36 1.97 -47.30
CA SER A 294 -10.64 3.33 -46.87
C SER A 294 -9.35 4.11 -46.67
N GLU A 295 -9.08 5.09 -47.54
CA GLU A 295 -8.01 6.07 -47.40
C GLU A 295 -8.04 6.70 -46.01
N VAL A 296 -6.93 6.55 -45.29
CA VAL A 296 -6.73 7.21 -43.97
C VAL A 296 -6.57 8.69 -44.23
N SER A 297 -7.67 9.42 -44.29
CA SER A 297 -7.61 10.88 -44.24
C SER A 297 -7.00 11.28 -42.89
N HIS A 298 -5.89 12.03 -42.92
CA HIS A 298 -5.27 12.67 -41.78
C HIS A 298 -6.29 13.55 -41.05
N LYS A 299 -7.08 12.96 -40.16
CA LYS A 299 -8.00 13.72 -39.32
C LYS A 299 -7.15 14.46 -38.26
N ALA A 300 -7.35 15.77 -38.27
CA ALA A 300 -6.87 16.69 -37.27
C ALA A 300 -6.91 16.10 -35.85
N VAL A 301 -5.89 16.44 -35.05
CA VAL A 301 -5.79 16.08 -33.63
C VAL A 301 -7.12 16.40 -32.94
N SER A 302 -7.97 15.40 -32.85
CA SER A 302 -9.24 15.57 -32.13
C SER A 302 -8.91 15.73 -30.66
N ARG A 303 -9.26 16.88 -30.08
CA ARG A 303 -9.24 17.09 -28.64
C ARG A 303 -9.90 15.88 -28.00
N LYS A 304 -9.20 15.24 -27.04
CA LYS A 304 -9.79 14.10 -26.30
C LYS A 304 -11.15 14.52 -25.79
N PRO A 305 -12.22 13.78 -26.11
CA PRO A 305 -13.55 14.16 -25.67
C PRO A 305 -13.59 14.20 -24.14
N VAL A 306 -13.97 15.32 -23.57
CA VAL A 306 -14.14 15.50 -22.13
C VAL A 306 -15.45 14.83 -21.72
N LEU A 307 -15.49 14.25 -20.50
CA LEU A 307 -16.70 13.67 -19.94
C LEU A 307 -17.77 14.77 -19.74
N ASP A 308 -18.85 14.68 -20.52
CA ASP A 308 -19.99 15.60 -20.41
C ASP A 308 -21.03 14.99 -19.45
N GLU A 309 -21.13 15.58 -18.26
CA GLU A 309 -22.03 15.11 -17.18
C GLU A 309 -23.51 15.34 -17.50
N SER A 310 -23.84 16.26 -18.42
CA SER A 310 -25.21 16.57 -18.83
C SER A 310 -25.86 15.48 -19.66
N ARG A 311 -25.06 14.58 -20.23
CA ARG A 311 -25.57 13.45 -21.03
C ARG A 311 -26.53 12.59 -20.22
N PRO A 312 -27.64 12.11 -20.85
CA PRO A 312 -28.63 11.27 -20.17
C PRO A 312 -28.02 10.05 -19.47
N GLU A 313 -26.93 9.51 -20.01
CA GLU A 313 -26.21 8.35 -19.47
C GLU A 313 -25.58 8.62 -18.10
N TYR A 314 -25.21 9.88 -17.79
CA TYR A 314 -24.52 10.28 -16.58
C TYR A 314 -25.37 11.06 -15.59
N LYS A 315 -26.48 11.67 -16.04
CA LYS A 315 -27.34 12.54 -15.24
C LYS A 315 -27.82 11.91 -13.91
N GLN A 316 -28.04 10.59 -13.91
CA GLN A 316 -28.47 9.84 -12.72
C GLN A 316 -27.35 8.97 -12.13
N SER A 317 -26.09 9.17 -12.54
CA SER A 317 -24.97 8.37 -12.05
C SER A 317 -24.64 8.72 -10.61
N ARG A 318 -24.09 7.74 -9.89
CA ARG A 318 -23.34 7.96 -8.67
C ARG A 318 -21.86 7.99 -9.03
N TRP A 319 -21.09 8.74 -8.26
CA TRP A 319 -19.72 9.06 -8.61
C TRP A 319 -18.76 8.51 -7.56
N CYS A 320 -17.60 8.04 -8.01
CA CYS A 320 -16.47 7.74 -7.16
C CYS A 320 -15.46 8.88 -7.28
N TYR A 321 -15.09 9.45 -6.15
CA TYR A 321 -14.19 10.60 -6.06
C TYR A 321 -12.84 10.20 -5.49
N ASP A 322 -11.75 10.60 -6.16
CA ASP A 322 -10.42 10.64 -5.55
C ASP A 322 -10.26 11.99 -4.84
N THR A 323 -9.94 11.96 -3.55
CA THR A 323 -9.73 13.19 -2.78
C THR A 323 -8.24 13.45 -2.60
N PRO A 324 -7.81 14.71 -2.52
CA PRO A 324 -6.44 15.02 -2.09
C PRO A 324 -6.05 14.26 -0.83
N GLY A 325 -4.79 13.98 -0.61
CA GLY A 325 -4.30 13.33 0.61
C GLY A 325 -4.10 14.34 1.74
N THR A 326 -4.48 13.98 2.97
CA THR A 326 -4.06 14.75 4.14
C THR A 326 -2.58 14.53 4.40
N ILE A 327 -1.89 15.63 4.70
CA ILE A 327 -0.55 15.58 5.26
C ILE A 327 -0.71 15.37 6.76
N GLN A 328 -0.25 14.23 7.26
CA GLN A 328 -0.28 13.94 8.69
C GLN A 328 1.01 14.40 9.34
N ALA A 329 0.88 15.13 10.48
CA ALA A 329 2.02 15.68 11.20
C ALA A 329 3.01 14.60 11.67
N ASP A 330 2.49 13.40 11.99
CA ASP A 330 3.29 12.26 12.45
C ASP A 330 4.10 11.59 11.34
N GLN A 331 3.75 11.81 10.07
CA GLN A 331 4.51 11.25 8.95
C GLN A 331 5.75 12.10 8.66
N ILE A 332 6.92 11.47 8.55
CA ILE A 332 8.19 12.14 8.19
C ILE A 332 8.38 12.30 6.68
N LEU A 333 7.47 11.77 5.85
CA LEU A 333 7.57 11.84 4.38
C LEU A 333 7.79 13.26 3.86
N ASN A 334 7.22 14.25 4.56
CA ASN A 334 7.36 15.66 4.18
C ASN A 334 8.74 16.26 4.45
N LEU A 335 9.55 15.57 5.24
CA LEU A 335 10.92 15.98 5.57
C LEU A 335 11.93 15.43 4.58
N LEU A 336 11.55 14.45 3.75
CA LEU A 336 12.43 13.72 2.86
C LEU A 336 12.45 14.32 1.46
N THR A 337 13.61 14.26 0.81
CA THR A 337 13.75 14.58 -0.62
C THR A 337 13.22 13.41 -1.48
N THR A 338 13.11 13.61 -2.79
CA THR A 338 12.64 12.54 -3.72
C THR A 338 13.55 11.31 -3.66
N ASP A 339 14.85 11.53 -3.63
CA ASP A 339 15.85 10.45 -3.58
C ASP A 339 15.80 9.71 -2.24
N GLU A 340 15.67 10.45 -1.14
CA GLU A 340 15.49 9.88 0.19
C GLU A 340 14.18 9.07 0.31
N LEU A 341 13.09 9.55 -0.32
CA LEU A 341 11.82 8.82 -0.38
C LEU A 341 11.96 7.50 -1.13
N SER A 342 12.72 7.47 -2.23
CA SER A 342 12.95 6.25 -3.01
C SER A 342 13.69 5.18 -2.22
N LEU A 343 14.58 5.58 -1.32
CA LEU A 343 15.31 4.67 -0.41
C LEU A 343 14.42 4.22 0.77
N THR A 344 13.56 5.11 1.26
CA THR A 344 12.78 4.88 2.48
C THR A 344 11.55 4.01 2.23
N LEU A 345 10.84 4.25 1.10
CA LEU A 345 9.61 3.53 0.81
C LEU A 345 9.89 2.17 0.16
N PRO A 346 9.44 1.07 0.77
CA PRO A 346 9.62 -0.26 0.18
C PRO A 346 8.82 -0.38 -1.14
N GLN A 347 9.46 -0.90 -2.18
CA GLN A 347 8.86 -1.15 -3.49
C GLN A 347 8.48 -2.61 -3.69
N GLU A 348 9.13 -3.52 -2.97
CA GLU A 348 8.94 -4.96 -2.99
C GLU A 348 8.61 -5.47 -1.59
N ILE A 349 8.27 -6.76 -1.47
CA ILE A 349 7.96 -7.39 -0.19
C ILE A 349 9.12 -7.18 0.80
N ILE A 350 8.77 -6.71 1.99
CA ILE A 350 9.76 -6.36 3.01
C ILE A 350 10.46 -7.62 3.51
N THR A 351 11.79 -7.67 3.35
CA THR A 351 12.61 -8.72 3.91
C THR A 351 12.92 -8.42 5.38
N PRO A 352 12.41 -9.24 6.33
CA PRO A 352 12.64 -9.00 7.75
C PRO A 352 14.13 -9.14 8.10
N ARG A 353 14.61 -8.28 9.00
CA ARG A 353 15.99 -8.29 9.49
C ARG A 353 15.98 -8.50 10.99
N THR A 354 16.39 -9.69 11.44
CA THR A 354 16.36 -10.08 12.85
C THR A 354 17.73 -9.93 13.51
N PHE A 355 17.76 -9.34 14.69
CA PHE A 355 18.96 -9.15 15.52
C PHE A 355 18.67 -9.41 16.99
N MET A 356 19.74 -9.70 17.74
CA MET A 356 19.70 -9.78 19.20
C MET A 356 20.04 -8.41 19.75
N PHE A 357 19.22 -7.90 20.65
CA PHE A 357 19.35 -6.57 21.21
C PHE A 357 19.54 -6.71 22.73
N ARG A 358 20.65 -6.19 23.24
CA ARG A 358 21.06 -6.32 24.65
C ARG A 358 20.84 -5.02 25.41
N PRO A 359 20.66 -5.07 26.73
CA PRO A 359 20.61 -3.86 27.54
C PRO A 359 21.81 -2.95 27.30
N LYS A 360 21.58 -1.64 27.21
CA LYS A 360 22.58 -0.59 26.90
C LYS A 360 23.17 -0.67 25.47
N GLU A 361 22.48 -1.33 24.54
CA GLU A 361 22.77 -1.22 23.12
C GLU A 361 21.78 -0.25 22.44
N THR A 362 22.21 0.30 21.34
CA THR A 362 21.43 1.18 20.46
C THR A 362 21.48 0.65 19.03
N VAL A 363 20.36 0.68 18.35
CA VAL A 363 20.25 0.38 16.92
C VAL A 363 19.78 1.61 16.17
N PHE A 364 20.47 1.92 15.08
CA PHE A 364 20.09 2.94 14.12
C PHE A 364 19.49 2.28 12.86
N VAL A 365 18.42 2.85 12.36
CA VAL A 365 17.85 2.54 11.04
C VAL A 365 18.11 3.74 10.15
N ALA A 366 19.17 3.66 9.34
CA ALA A 366 19.71 4.83 8.64
C ALA A 366 20.01 5.98 9.63
N GLY A 367 19.99 7.24 9.16
CA GLY A 367 20.06 8.42 10.04
C GLY A 367 18.70 8.93 10.50
N MET A 368 17.63 8.14 10.31
CA MET A 368 16.26 8.55 10.58
C MET A 368 15.67 7.95 11.85
N GLY A 369 16.01 6.71 12.16
CA GLY A 369 15.45 5.99 13.29
C GLY A 369 16.54 5.53 14.26
N ARG A 370 16.27 5.65 15.56
CA ARG A 370 17.11 5.12 16.62
C ARG A 370 16.24 4.44 17.67
N LEU A 371 16.68 3.28 18.16
CA LEU A 371 16.07 2.58 19.27
C LEU A 371 17.14 2.23 20.29
N ASP A 372 16.98 2.68 21.54
CA ASP A 372 17.85 2.38 22.67
C ASP A 372 17.18 1.35 23.57
N TYR A 373 17.92 0.35 24.03
CA TYR A 373 17.49 -0.58 25.06
C TYR A 373 17.98 -0.08 26.42
N LEU A 374 17.05 0.45 27.21
CA LEU A 374 17.37 1.10 28.49
C LEU A 374 17.50 0.09 29.62
N GLU A 375 16.43 -0.68 29.86
CA GLU A 375 16.30 -1.55 31.03
C GLU A 375 15.72 -2.91 30.64
N GLY A 376 16.30 -3.97 31.16
CA GLY A 376 15.94 -5.37 31.01
C GLY A 376 17.09 -6.24 31.52
N GLU A 377 16.81 -7.50 31.85
CA GLU A 377 17.82 -8.43 32.37
C GLU A 377 18.54 -9.18 31.26
N TYR A 378 17.82 -9.52 30.21
CA TYR A 378 18.31 -10.39 29.15
C TYR A 378 18.30 -9.69 27.79
N PHE A 379 18.82 -10.37 26.77
CA PHE A 379 18.68 -9.92 25.40
C PHE A 379 17.25 -10.16 24.91
N ILE A 380 16.77 -9.29 24.05
CA ILE A 380 15.51 -9.48 23.33
C ILE A 380 15.79 -9.75 21.85
N ARG A 381 14.86 -10.45 21.20
CA ARG A 381 14.89 -10.60 19.75
C ARG A 381 14.07 -9.47 19.13
N CYS A 382 14.69 -8.76 18.22
CA CYS A 382 14.07 -7.68 17.47
C CYS A 382 14.06 -8.04 15.99
N THR A 383 12.92 -7.84 15.34
CA THR A 383 12.79 -8.01 13.88
C THR A 383 12.37 -6.69 13.28
N LEU A 384 13.25 -6.09 12.47
CA LEU A 384 13.00 -4.85 11.74
C LEU A 384 12.31 -5.15 10.41
N PHE A 385 11.25 -4.42 10.15
CA PHE A 385 10.52 -4.35 8.89
C PHE A 385 10.64 -2.94 8.33
N ALA A 386 11.56 -2.74 7.41
CA ALA A 386 11.84 -1.49 6.73
C ALA A 386 12.39 -1.78 5.33
N SER A 387 12.46 -0.76 4.47
CA SER A 387 13.09 -0.88 3.16
C SER A 387 14.49 -1.49 3.28
N GLU A 388 14.84 -2.39 2.37
CA GLU A 388 16.17 -3.04 2.34
C GLU A 388 17.32 -2.04 2.08
N HIS A 389 16.99 -0.90 1.46
CA HIS A 389 17.94 0.17 1.18
C HIS A 389 18.37 0.96 2.42
N LEU A 390 17.64 0.81 3.54
CA LEU A 390 17.98 1.46 4.80
C LEU A 390 18.97 0.61 5.60
N PRO A 391 20.23 1.04 5.78
CA PRO A 391 21.21 0.29 6.54
C PRO A 391 20.88 0.28 8.04
N ILE A 392 21.41 -0.73 8.75
CA ILE A 392 21.30 -0.89 10.19
C ILE A 392 22.69 -0.77 10.80
N THR A 393 22.82 0.06 11.81
CA THR A 393 24.06 0.21 12.58
C THR A 393 23.78 -0.01 14.07
N MET A 394 24.60 -0.79 14.76
CA MET A 394 24.46 -1.07 16.19
C MET A 394 25.70 -0.58 16.94
N CYS A 395 25.51 0.02 18.10
CA CYS A 395 26.57 0.47 18.98
C CYS A 395 26.11 0.42 20.46
N ARG A 396 26.98 0.79 21.40
CA ARG A 396 26.59 1.00 22.79
C ARG A 396 25.80 2.30 22.92
N THR A 397 24.85 2.35 23.83
CA THR A 397 24.05 3.56 24.06
C THR A 397 24.90 4.74 24.54
N THR A 398 26.02 4.47 25.21
CA THR A 398 26.99 5.51 25.65
C THR A 398 27.63 6.25 24.49
N ASP A 399 27.85 5.54 23.38
CA ASP A 399 28.60 6.03 22.21
C ASP A 399 27.65 6.48 21.09
N ALA A 400 26.34 6.33 21.32
CA ALA A 400 25.32 6.49 20.28
C ALA A 400 25.29 7.90 19.66
N ASP A 401 25.46 8.93 20.46
CA ASP A 401 25.43 10.32 19.97
C ASP A 401 26.66 10.65 19.13
N GLU A 402 27.85 10.19 19.55
CA GLU A 402 29.08 10.33 18.78
C GLU A 402 29.02 9.55 17.46
N VAL A 403 28.51 8.32 17.51
CA VAL A 403 28.31 7.48 16.33
C VAL A 403 27.34 8.15 15.35
N TYR A 404 26.24 8.72 15.86
CA TYR A 404 25.26 9.44 15.05
C TYR A 404 25.88 10.62 14.31
N ASP A 405 26.58 11.50 15.03
CA ASP A 405 27.19 12.69 14.46
C ASP A 405 28.27 12.37 13.44
N ARG A 406 29.03 11.28 13.67
CA ARG A 406 30.08 10.82 12.75
C ARG A 406 29.53 10.17 11.48
N LEU A 407 28.40 9.45 11.55
CA LEU A 407 27.85 8.70 10.42
C LEU A 407 26.78 9.46 9.64
N LEU A 408 26.28 10.56 10.17
CA LEU A 408 25.25 11.38 9.50
C LEU A 408 25.81 11.93 8.17
N GLY A 409 25.06 11.79 7.07
CA GLY A 409 25.49 12.16 5.74
C GLY A 409 26.46 11.18 5.07
N THR A 410 26.80 10.08 5.70
CA THR A 410 27.68 9.10 5.08
C THR A 410 26.91 7.94 4.44
N SER A 411 27.60 7.13 3.62
CA SER A 411 27.04 5.91 3.02
C SER A 411 26.58 4.88 4.06
N ALA A 412 27.06 4.96 5.31
CA ALA A 412 26.64 4.08 6.39
C ALA A 412 25.21 4.34 6.87
N PHE A 413 24.74 5.57 6.75
CA PHE A 413 23.35 5.92 7.08
C PHE A 413 22.47 6.12 5.84
N ARG A 414 23.04 6.52 4.70
CA ARG A 414 22.35 6.79 3.42
C ARG A 414 21.30 7.89 3.44
N VAL A 415 20.58 8.07 4.53
CA VAL A 415 19.57 9.11 4.72
C VAL A 415 19.86 9.81 6.05
N PRO A 416 20.01 11.15 6.07
CA PRO A 416 19.95 12.07 4.92
C PRO A 416 21.08 11.87 3.92
N ILE A 417 20.86 12.30 2.68
CA ILE A 417 21.87 12.25 1.62
C ILE A 417 23.04 13.16 1.96
N ASP A 418 24.25 12.79 1.52
CA ASP A 418 25.49 13.53 1.71
C ASP A 418 25.48 14.84 0.87
N ASP A 419 24.80 15.84 1.41
CA ASP A 419 24.74 17.20 0.90
C ASP A 419 24.84 18.17 2.06
N SER A 420 25.82 19.08 2.01
CA SER A 420 26.10 20.03 3.08
C SER A 420 24.91 20.95 3.40
N GLU A 421 24.13 21.37 2.42
CA GLU A 421 22.93 22.17 2.62
C GLU A 421 21.80 21.33 3.24
N ARG A 422 21.68 20.07 2.78
CA ARG A 422 20.72 19.11 3.33
C ARG A 422 20.97 18.83 4.81
N LEU A 423 22.22 18.60 5.18
CA LEU A 423 22.62 18.32 6.57
C LEU A 423 22.35 19.48 7.51
N LYS A 424 22.50 20.73 7.05
CA LYS A 424 22.17 21.94 7.86
C LYS A 424 20.70 22.03 8.21
N VAL A 425 19.81 21.59 7.32
CA VAL A 425 18.35 21.65 7.54
C VAL A 425 17.78 20.35 8.09
N TRP A 426 18.63 19.31 8.26
CA TRP A 426 18.16 18.03 8.79
C TRP A 426 17.68 18.17 10.24
N PRO A 427 16.45 17.77 10.56
CA PRO A 427 15.91 17.91 11.90
C PRO A 427 16.57 16.95 12.88
N LYS A 428 16.80 17.41 14.10
CA LYS A 428 17.36 16.60 15.18
C LYS A 428 16.40 15.47 15.58
N LEU A 429 16.97 14.32 15.90
CA LEU A 429 16.21 13.23 16.51
C LEU A 429 15.74 13.63 17.91
N LYS A 430 14.46 13.36 18.22
CA LYS A 430 13.88 13.55 19.56
C LYS A 430 13.36 12.23 20.10
N PRO A 431 13.54 11.97 21.41
CA PRO A 431 13.19 10.70 22.00
C PRO A 431 11.73 10.64 22.44
N LYS A 432 11.22 9.38 22.48
CA LYS A 432 10.03 8.99 23.21
C LYS A 432 10.30 7.70 23.96
N GLU A 433 10.05 7.69 25.26
CA GLU A 433 10.20 6.49 26.08
C GLU A 433 9.02 5.55 25.90
N ILE A 434 9.33 4.26 25.84
CA ILE A 434 8.39 3.15 25.72
C ILE A 434 8.70 2.21 26.89
N ARG A 435 7.79 2.13 27.85
CA ARG A 435 8.00 1.38 29.10
C ARG A 435 7.10 0.17 29.18
N GLN A 436 7.56 -0.86 29.89
CA GLN A 436 6.78 -2.03 30.32
C GLN A 436 6.22 -2.89 29.15
N ILE A 437 7.11 -3.27 28.24
CA ILE A 437 6.78 -4.33 27.26
C ILE A 437 7.10 -5.66 27.93
N THR A 438 6.08 -6.46 28.26
CA THR A 438 6.25 -7.75 28.94
C THR A 438 6.17 -8.90 27.94
N GLY A 439 7.16 -9.80 27.97
CA GLY A 439 7.22 -11.00 27.14
C GLY A 439 6.18 -12.04 27.54
N VAL A 440 5.70 -12.82 26.56
CA VAL A 440 4.69 -13.87 26.76
C VAL A 440 5.33 -15.26 26.75
N ASN A 441 6.06 -15.59 25.68
CA ASN A 441 6.63 -16.94 25.49
C ASN A 441 8.03 -16.94 24.87
N GLY A 442 8.62 -15.75 24.63
CA GLY A 442 9.93 -15.63 24.01
C GLY A 442 10.01 -15.99 22.52
N GLU A 443 8.93 -16.46 21.91
CA GLU A 443 8.86 -16.83 20.49
C GLU A 443 7.98 -15.90 19.68
N GLU A 444 6.94 -15.34 20.30
CA GLU A 444 6.01 -14.43 19.66
C GLU A 444 6.34 -12.97 20.00
N SER A 445 6.27 -12.13 18.98
CA SER A 445 6.38 -10.67 19.15
C SER A 445 5.14 -10.14 19.85
N VAL A 446 5.34 -9.41 20.93
CA VAL A 446 4.24 -8.87 21.75
C VAL A 446 3.80 -7.49 21.31
N ALA A 447 4.75 -6.70 20.82
CA ALA A 447 4.50 -5.33 20.39
C ALA A 447 5.44 -4.92 19.25
N ASP A 448 5.06 -3.87 18.55
CA ASP A 448 5.88 -3.21 17.53
C ASP A 448 6.19 -1.79 17.95
N VAL A 449 7.45 -1.40 17.89
CA VAL A 449 7.86 0.00 17.93
C VAL A 449 7.80 0.53 16.50
N VAL A 450 6.78 1.33 16.22
CA VAL A 450 6.59 1.98 14.91
C VAL A 450 7.41 3.26 14.86
N LEU A 451 8.20 3.40 13.80
CA LEU A 451 8.98 4.59 13.48
C LEU A 451 8.42 5.14 12.17
N SER A 452 7.74 6.26 12.22
CA SER A 452 6.97 6.83 11.11
C SER A 452 7.67 6.73 9.77
N SER A 453 6.98 6.18 8.77
CA SER A 453 7.42 6.04 7.38
C SER A 453 8.76 5.29 7.16
N ILE A 454 9.53 5.04 8.23
CA ILE A 454 10.78 4.26 8.20
C ILE A 454 10.45 2.77 8.20
N GLY A 455 9.48 2.38 9.05
CA GLY A 455 9.08 1.00 9.28
C GLY A 455 8.75 0.74 10.74
N TRP A 456 8.86 -0.51 11.17
CA TRP A 456 8.63 -0.91 12.57
C TRP A 456 9.58 -2.00 13.01
N ILE A 457 9.81 -2.06 14.31
CA ILE A 457 10.61 -3.09 14.96
C ILE A 457 9.69 -3.92 15.85
N ALA A 458 9.52 -5.19 15.51
CA ALA A 458 8.78 -6.15 16.32
C ALA A 458 9.64 -6.61 17.49
N ILE A 459 9.10 -6.52 18.71
CA ILE A 459 9.80 -6.77 19.98
C ILE A 459 9.33 -8.11 20.54
N THR A 460 10.32 -8.98 20.80
CA THR A 460 10.10 -10.34 21.32
C THR A 460 10.97 -10.55 22.57
N PRO A 461 10.50 -10.12 23.75
CA PRO A 461 11.17 -10.37 25.03
C PRO A 461 11.05 -11.85 25.44
N LEU A 462 11.88 -12.29 26.35
CA LEU A 462 11.70 -13.59 26.99
C LEU A 462 10.44 -13.63 27.85
N GLU A 463 10.00 -14.82 28.21
CA GLU A 463 8.80 -15.01 29.02
C GLU A 463 8.92 -14.26 30.36
N ASN A 464 7.88 -13.49 30.73
CA ASN A 464 7.78 -12.66 31.92
C ASN A 464 8.86 -11.57 32.07
N GLU A 465 9.71 -11.35 31.07
CA GLU A 465 10.67 -10.24 31.08
C GLU A 465 9.94 -8.93 30.70
N SER A 466 10.18 -7.89 31.51
CA SER A 466 9.68 -6.54 31.21
C SER A 466 10.83 -5.66 30.75
N VAL A 467 10.68 -5.03 29.60
CA VAL A 467 11.73 -4.22 28.99
C VAL A 467 11.28 -2.78 28.80
N SER A 468 12.26 -1.85 28.92
CA SER A 468 12.08 -0.42 28.66
C SER A 468 12.97 -0.01 27.50
N LEU A 469 12.37 0.63 26.50
CA LEU A 469 13.03 1.11 25.29
C LEU A 469 12.87 2.61 25.15
N ARG A 470 13.72 3.24 24.33
CA ARG A 470 13.58 4.64 23.93
C ARG A 470 13.76 4.73 22.43
N ALA A 471 12.72 5.17 21.74
CA ALA A 471 12.75 5.36 20.30
C ALA A 471 12.96 6.84 19.96
N TRP A 472 13.63 7.11 18.83
CA TRP A 472 13.96 8.43 18.35
C TRP A 472 13.65 8.53 16.87
N THR A 473 13.05 9.64 16.46
CA THR A 473 12.79 9.98 15.05
C THR A 473 13.04 11.47 14.84
N PRO A 474 13.15 11.95 13.59
CA PRO A 474 13.23 13.37 13.30
C PRO A 474 12.07 14.14 13.95
N GLU A 475 12.41 15.14 14.78
CA GLU A 475 11.46 15.92 15.59
C GLU A 475 10.59 15.10 16.57
N GLY A 476 10.85 13.81 16.74
CA GLY A 476 10.03 12.90 17.56
C GLY A 476 8.70 12.51 16.91
N ARG A 477 8.56 12.70 15.59
CA ARG A 477 7.33 12.41 14.86
C ARG A 477 7.07 10.92 14.76
N GLY A 478 5.81 10.54 14.93
CA GLY A 478 5.30 9.21 14.59
C GLY A 478 5.97 8.05 15.31
N ILE A 479 6.29 8.20 16.59
CA ILE A 479 6.74 7.10 17.45
C ILE A 479 5.52 6.49 18.14
N TYR A 480 5.19 5.24 17.81
CA TYR A 480 4.05 4.54 18.40
C TYR A 480 4.45 3.14 18.89
N LEU A 481 3.81 2.72 19.98
CA LEU A 481 3.80 1.34 20.42
C LEU A 481 2.50 0.70 19.94
N ARG A 482 2.59 -0.26 19.03
CA ARG A 482 1.45 -1.03 18.53
C ARG A 482 1.38 -2.36 19.26
N CYS A 483 0.32 -2.58 20.01
CA CYS A 483 0.02 -3.82 20.72
C CYS A 483 -1.37 -4.30 20.33
N PRO A 484 -1.52 -5.59 19.96
CA PRO A 484 -0.47 -6.59 19.75
C PRO A 484 0.40 -6.29 18.51
N ALA A 485 1.54 -6.98 18.41
CA ALA A 485 2.38 -6.91 17.21
C ALA A 485 1.61 -7.31 15.95
N LEU A 486 1.89 -6.61 14.83
CA LEU A 486 1.25 -6.85 13.53
C LEU A 486 1.54 -8.28 13.02
N LEU A 487 2.80 -8.69 13.14
CA LEU A 487 3.29 -10.00 12.75
C LEU A 487 3.80 -10.73 14.01
N LYS A 488 2.92 -11.51 14.63
CA LYS A 488 3.22 -12.17 15.91
C LYS A 488 4.38 -13.14 15.84
N LYS A 489 4.52 -13.85 14.71
CA LYS A 489 5.58 -14.85 14.50
C LYS A 489 6.76 -14.29 13.69
N SER A 490 7.08 -13.02 13.86
CA SER A 490 8.12 -12.31 13.11
C SER A 490 9.49 -13.00 13.21
N VAL A 491 9.84 -13.57 14.36
CA VAL A 491 11.09 -14.29 14.60
C VAL A 491 11.24 -15.54 13.72
N SER A 492 10.11 -16.18 13.36
CA SER A 492 10.10 -17.38 12.51
C SER A 492 10.36 -17.09 11.04
N LEU A 493 10.28 -15.85 10.60
CA LEU A 493 10.42 -15.44 9.20
C LEU A 493 11.85 -15.58 8.65
N ARG A 494 12.84 -15.95 9.48
CA ARG A 494 14.24 -16.25 9.08
C ARG A 494 14.80 -15.26 8.05
N GLY A 495 14.55 -13.99 8.24
CA GLY A 495 15.09 -12.93 7.41
C GLY A 495 16.62 -12.79 7.54
N ALA A 496 17.17 -11.78 6.89
CA ALA A 496 18.59 -11.48 6.96
C ALA A 496 19.05 -11.25 8.41
N LYS A 497 20.13 -11.92 8.83
CA LYS A 497 20.74 -11.69 10.14
C LYS A 497 21.60 -10.44 10.08
N VAL A 498 21.34 -9.50 10.97
CA VAL A 498 22.20 -8.34 11.19
C VAL A 498 23.37 -8.78 12.07
N ARG A 499 24.59 -8.69 11.56
CA ARG A 499 25.78 -8.90 12.37
C ARG A 499 26.02 -7.61 13.15
N GLY A 500 26.29 -7.75 14.45
CA GLY A 500 26.72 -6.60 15.26
C GLY A 500 27.99 -5.99 14.64
N THR A 501 28.03 -4.69 14.52
CA THR A 501 29.28 -3.98 14.23
C THR A 501 30.20 -4.12 15.43
N PRO A 502 31.50 -4.39 15.23
CA PRO A 502 32.44 -4.50 16.33
C PRO A 502 32.58 -3.22 17.14
#